data_248aca467326d0baa1b0e79095445d5b
#
_entry.id   248aca467326d0baa1b0e79095445d5b
#
_cell.length_a   1.000
_cell.length_b   1.000
_cell.length_c   1.000
_cell.angle_alpha   90.00
_cell.angle_beta   90.00
_cell.angle_gamma   90.00
#
_symmetry.space_group_name_H-M   'P 1'
#
loop_
_entity.id
_entity.type
_entity.pdbx_description
1 polymer ?
#
loop_
_entity_poly.entity_id
_entity_poly.type
_entity_poly.pdbx_seq_one_letter_code
_entity_poly.pdbx_strand_id
1 'polypeptide(L)'
;MSYGEARRILLARAMVRRTHLMILDEPCTGLDIPTREIFLETIEKMSRKRTQMIYVTHRIEEIMPCISHVLYLKNGKIFKQGKKEAMMNCKTLSSALGCSLSIQENSKRYWLAGKGTKG
;
A
#
# COMPACT_ATOMS: atom_id res chain seq x y z
N MET A 1 -14.49 -21.24 0.29
CA MET A 1 -13.94 -20.04 0.94
C MET A 1 -13.50 -19.04 -0.09
N SER A 2 -13.90 -17.78 0.04
CA SER A 2 -13.52 -16.74 -0.90
C SER A 2 -12.05 -16.36 -0.71
N TYR A 3 -11.49 -15.74 -1.72
CA TYR A 3 -10.10 -15.27 -1.68
C TYR A 3 -9.89 -14.27 -0.54
N GLY A 4 -10.85 -13.35 -0.35
CA GLY A 4 -10.78 -12.38 0.73
C GLY A 4 -10.88 -13.01 2.11
N GLU A 5 -11.72 -14.03 2.26
CA GLU A 5 -11.84 -14.75 3.52
C GLU A 5 -10.53 -15.47 3.88
N ALA A 6 -9.88 -16.10 2.90
CA ALA A 6 -8.61 -16.77 3.13
C ALA A 6 -7.55 -15.79 3.63
N ARG A 7 -7.48 -14.61 3.03
CA ARG A 7 -6.53 -13.58 3.46
C ARG A 7 -6.83 -13.07 4.87
N ARG A 8 -8.10 -12.91 5.21
CA ARG A 8 -8.49 -12.45 6.55
C ARG A 8 -8.11 -13.49 7.60
N ILE A 9 -8.24 -14.78 7.28
CA ILE A 9 -7.82 -15.84 8.20
C ILE A 9 -6.31 -15.82 8.41
N LEU A 10 -5.54 -15.60 7.36
CA LEU A 10 -4.08 -15.50 7.47
C LEU A 10 -3.68 -14.33 8.36
N LEU A 11 -4.34 -13.18 8.22
CA LEU A 11 -4.08 -12.02 9.05
C LEU A 11 -4.43 -12.31 10.50
N ALA A 12 -5.55 -12.95 10.76
CA ALA A 12 -5.96 -13.29 12.11
C ALA A 12 -4.93 -14.20 12.77
N ARG A 13 -4.38 -15.15 12.05
CA ARG A 13 -3.32 -16.03 12.55
C ARG A 13 -2.07 -15.24 12.94
N ALA A 14 -1.67 -14.30 12.10
CA ALA A 14 -0.52 -13.45 12.37
C ALA A 14 -0.71 -12.62 13.64
N MET A 15 -1.94 -12.10 13.84
CA MET A 15 -2.25 -11.35 15.06
C MET A 15 -2.12 -12.19 16.30
N VAL A 16 -2.60 -13.44 16.26
CA VAL A 16 -2.53 -14.35 17.39
C VAL A 16 -1.09 -14.71 17.73
N ARG A 17 -0.26 -14.87 16.73
CA ARG A 17 1.13 -15.28 16.90
C ARG A 17 2.08 -14.17 17.34
N ARG A 18 1.59 -12.92 17.42
CA ARG A 18 2.40 -11.75 17.77
C ARG A 18 3.66 -11.63 16.90
N THR A 19 3.48 -11.74 15.61
CA THR A 19 4.56 -11.63 14.65
C THR A 19 5.22 -10.27 14.74
N HIS A 20 6.56 -10.24 14.87
CA HIS A 20 7.30 -8.97 14.93
C HIS A 20 7.45 -8.32 13.55
N LEU A 21 7.51 -9.11 12.51
CA LEU A 21 7.64 -8.62 11.14
C LEU A 21 6.66 -9.38 10.25
N MET A 22 5.90 -8.65 9.47
CA MET A 22 4.96 -9.22 8.51
C MET A 22 5.29 -8.70 7.13
N ILE A 23 5.38 -9.59 6.16
CA ILE A 23 5.62 -9.23 4.77
C ILE A 23 4.37 -9.59 3.97
N LEU A 24 3.78 -8.59 3.32
CA LEU A 24 2.57 -8.75 2.51
C LEU A 24 2.91 -8.37 1.07
N ASP A 25 2.81 -9.34 0.19
CA ASP A 25 3.17 -9.16 -1.22
C ASP A 25 1.89 -9.15 -2.07
N GLU A 26 1.51 -7.97 -2.55
CA GLU A 26 0.31 -7.77 -3.36
C GLU A 26 -0.93 -8.41 -2.73
N PRO A 27 -1.21 -8.10 -1.45
CA PRO A 27 -2.23 -8.86 -0.72
C PRO A 27 -3.66 -8.57 -1.16
N CYS A 28 -3.89 -7.48 -1.87
CA CYS A 28 -5.25 -7.11 -2.29
C CYS A 28 -5.57 -7.55 -3.72
N THR A 29 -4.67 -8.28 -4.38
CA THR A 29 -4.92 -8.77 -5.72
C THR A 29 -6.17 -9.66 -5.73
N GLY A 30 -7.09 -9.36 -6.64
CA GLY A 30 -8.33 -10.13 -6.77
C GLY A 30 -9.45 -9.72 -5.83
N LEU A 31 -9.23 -8.75 -4.95
CA LEU A 31 -10.28 -8.27 -4.06
C LEU A 31 -11.06 -7.13 -4.71
N ASP A 32 -12.37 -7.12 -4.47
CA ASP A 32 -13.18 -5.97 -4.86
C ASP A 32 -12.89 -4.80 -3.90
N ILE A 33 -13.37 -3.61 -4.24
CA ILE A 33 -13.06 -2.42 -3.47
C ILE A 33 -13.54 -2.51 -2.02
N PRO A 34 -14.80 -2.91 -1.73
CA PRO A 34 -15.22 -3.02 -0.33
C PRO A 34 -14.39 -4.00 0.49
N THR A 35 -14.08 -5.16 -0.08
CA THR A 35 -13.28 -6.18 0.60
C THR A 35 -11.86 -5.67 0.84
N ARG A 36 -11.30 -4.98 -0.15
CA ARG A 36 -9.98 -4.37 -0.03
C ARG A 36 -9.94 -3.39 1.14
N GLU A 37 -10.95 -2.54 1.26
CA GLU A 37 -10.97 -1.54 2.33
C GLU A 37 -11.07 -2.18 3.71
N ILE A 38 -11.83 -3.25 3.84
CA ILE A 38 -11.90 -3.98 5.10
C ILE A 38 -10.55 -4.60 5.44
N PHE A 39 -9.89 -5.18 4.44
CA PHE A 39 -8.56 -5.76 4.62
C PHE A 39 -7.56 -4.70 5.08
N LEU A 40 -7.55 -3.54 4.42
CA LEU A 40 -6.63 -2.47 4.76
C LEU A 40 -6.89 -1.91 6.15
N GLU A 41 -8.14 -1.82 6.58
CA GLU A 41 -8.46 -1.43 7.95
C GLU A 41 -7.87 -2.41 8.96
N THR A 42 -7.92 -3.70 8.65
CA THR A 42 -7.34 -4.73 9.51
C THR A 42 -5.82 -4.54 9.62
N ILE A 43 -5.17 -4.27 8.50
CA ILE A 43 -3.72 -3.98 8.46
C ILE A 43 -3.40 -2.77 9.34
N GLU A 44 -4.21 -1.72 9.21
CA GLU A 44 -4.01 -0.51 10.00
C GLU A 44 -4.09 -0.78 11.50
N LYS A 45 -5.06 -1.60 11.91
CA LYS A 45 -5.20 -1.99 13.32
C LYS A 45 -4.03 -2.84 13.80
N MET A 46 -3.53 -3.72 12.95
CA MET A 46 -2.39 -4.56 13.31
C MET A 46 -1.13 -3.72 13.51
N SER A 47 -0.95 -2.69 12.73
CA SER A 47 0.24 -1.83 12.82
C SER A 47 0.35 -1.16 14.19
N ARG A 48 -0.79 -0.95 14.87
CA ARG A 48 -0.81 -0.33 16.18
C ARG A 48 -0.32 -1.25 17.29
N LYS A 49 -0.12 -2.52 16.99
CA LYS A 49 0.32 -3.53 17.97
C LYS A 49 1.82 -3.83 17.85
N ARG A 50 2.59 -2.86 17.39
CA ARG A 50 4.06 -2.96 17.26
C ARG A 50 4.54 -4.01 16.27
N THR A 51 3.69 -4.43 15.35
CA THR A 51 4.11 -5.29 14.25
C THR A 51 4.76 -4.45 13.18
N GLN A 52 6.01 -4.73 12.84
CA GLN A 52 6.63 -4.12 11.68
C GLN A 52 6.07 -4.76 10.43
N MET A 53 5.92 -3.97 9.38
CA MET A 53 5.23 -4.44 8.21
C MET A 53 5.94 -3.97 6.95
N ILE A 54 6.13 -4.89 6.01
CA ILE A 54 6.58 -4.57 4.66
C ILE A 54 5.41 -4.88 3.74
N TYR A 55 4.89 -3.86 3.09
CA TYR A 55 3.72 -4.00 2.23
C TYR A 55 4.13 -3.74 0.79
N VAL A 56 4.03 -4.75 -0.06
CA VAL A 56 4.41 -4.64 -1.47
C VAL A 56 3.16 -4.47 -2.31
N THR A 57 3.10 -3.40 -3.09
CA THR A 57 1.96 -3.14 -3.96
C THR A 57 2.39 -2.27 -5.13
N HIS A 58 1.62 -2.30 -6.21
CA HIS A 58 1.79 -1.38 -7.32
C HIS A 58 0.64 -0.36 -7.38
N ARG A 59 -0.16 -0.26 -6.31
CA ARG A 59 -1.33 0.62 -6.25
C ARG A 59 -1.22 1.59 -5.09
N ILE A 60 -1.20 2.89 -5.40
CA ILE A 60 -1.07 3.90 -4.35
C ILE A 60 -2.30 3.97 -3.45
N GLU A 61 -3.46 3.48 -3.92
CA GLU A 61 -4.67 3.43 -3.12
C GLU A 61 -4.53 2.53 -1.89
N GLU A 62 -3.56 1.63 -1.91
CA GLU A 62 -3.33 0.71 -0.80
C GLU A 62 -2.34 1.23 0.23
N ILE A 63 -1.78 2.41 0.02
CA ILE A 63 -0.85 2.99 0.99
C ILE A 63 -1.64 3.62 2.12
N MET A 64 -1.67 2.91 3.26
CA MET A 64 -2.47 3.29 4.42
C MET A 64 -1.77 4.35 5.26
N PRO A 65 -2.51 5.07 6.13
CA PRO A 65 -1.89 6.06 7.01
C PRO A 65 -0.76 5.52 7.88
N CYS A 66 -0.82 4.23 8.26
CA CYS A 66 0.20 3.63 9.10
C CYS A 66 1.55 3.45 8.41
N ILE A 67 1.60 3.52 7.09
CA ILE A 67 2.84 3.39 6.34
C ILE A 67 3.71 4.63 6.58
N SER A 68 4.92 4.42 7.06
CA SER A 68 5.82 5.52 7.40
C SER A 68 6.82 5.81 6.28
N HIS A 69 7.24 4.79 5.56
CA HIS A 69 8.28 4.91 4.54
C HIS A 69 7.85 4.24 3.26
N VAL A 70 8.36 4.74 2.14
CA VAL A 70 8.06 4.20 0.81
C VAL A 70 9.37 3.97 0.08
N LEU A 71 9.44 2.84 -0.63
CA LEU A 71 10.57 2.49 -1.46
C LEU A 71 10.04 2.14 -2.84
N TYR A 72 10.55 2.83 -3.86
CA TYR A 72 10.20 2.55 -5.25
C TYR A 72 11.23 1.64 -5.88
N LEU A 73 10.77 0.56 -6.50
CA LEU A 73 11.61 -0.30 -7.31
C LEU A 73 11.34 -0.03 -8.79
N LYS A 74 12.41 0.01 -9.56
CA LYS A 74 12.32 0.22 -11.00
C LYS A 74 13.41 -0.57 -11.67
N ASN A 75 13.02 -1.40 -12.64
CA ASN A 75 13.97 -2.25 -13.38
C ASN A 75 14.84 -3.10 -12.45
N GLY A 76 14.23 -3.63 -11.39
CA GLY A 76 14.92 -4.51 -10.43
C GLY A 76 15.85 -3.80 -9.47
N LYS A 77 15.82 -2.47 -9.42
CA LYS A 77 16.70 -1.69 -8.57
C LYS A 77 15.91 -0.68 -7.74
N ILE A 78 16.50 -0.26 -6.63
CA ILE A 78 15.91 0.81 -5.83
C ILE A 78 16.03 2.12 -6.61
N PHE A 79 14.89 2.70 -6.94
CA PHE A 79 14.83 3.98 -7.62
C PHE A 79 14.92 5.14 -6.63
N LYS A 80 14.10 5.09 -5.57
CA LYS A 80 14.07 6.11 -4.53
C LYS A 80 13.46 5.51 -3.27
N GLN A 81 13.85 6.05 -2.12
CA GLN A 81 13.27 5.63 -0.85
C GLN A 81 13.34 6.76 0.16
N GLY A 82 12.43 6.77 1.12
CA GLY A 82 12.40 7.78 2.16
C GLY A 82 11.06 7.81 2.87
N LYS A 83 10.84 8.87 3.63
CA LYS A 83 9.58 9.05 4.35
C LYS A 83 8.44 9.21 3.35
N LYS A 84 7.28 8.68 3.72
CA LYS A 84 6.11 8.69 2.84
C LYS A 84 5.80 10.10 2.34
N GLU A 85 5.84 11.10 3.21
CA GLU A 85 5.51 12.48 2.84
C GLU A 85 6.43 13.02 1.74
N ALA A 86 7.68 12.59 1.74
CA ALA A 86 8.65 13.03 0.74
C ALA A 86 8.55 12.23 -0.56
N MET A 87 8.03 11.01 -0.49
CA MET A 87 7.98 10.11 -1.65
C MET A 87 6.64 10.14 -2.39
N MET A 88 5.55 10.51 -1.72
CA MET A 88 4.21 10.49 -2.32
C MET A 88 3.88 11.86 -2.93
N ASN A 89 4.53 12.18 -4.03
CA ASN A 89 4.26 13.41 -4.79
C ASN A 89 4.23 13.07 -6.29
N CYS A 90 3.62 13.97 -7.05
CA CYS A 90 3.42 13.73 -8.48
C CYS A 90 4.72 13.54 -9.23
N LYS A 91 5.73 14.33 -8.89
CA LYS A 91 7.02 14.27 -9.58
C LYS A 91 7.72 12.92 -9.35
N THR A 92 7.83 12.50 -8.11
CA THR A 92 8.51 11.24 -7.77
C THR A 92 7.76 10.04 -8.35
N LEU A 93 6.45 10.02 -8.18
CA LEU A 93 5.63 8.90 -8.65
C LEU A 93 5.63 8.83 -10.18
N SER A 94 5.54 9.97 -10.85
CA SER A 94 5.61 10.01 -12.32
C SER A 94 6.94 9.47 -12.83
N SER A 95 8.03 9.86 -12.17
CA SER A 95 9.36 9.36 -12.55
C SER A 95 9.48 7.86 -12.31
N ALA A 96 8.96 7.38 -11.20
CA ALA A 96 9.03 5.96 -10.86
C ALA A 96 8.24 5.09 -11.84
N LEU A 97 7.06 5.56 -12.26
CA LEU A 97 6.18 4.80 -13.15
C LEU A 97 6.41 5.08 -14.61
N GLY A 98 7.21 6.10 -14.92
CA GLY A 98 7.55 6.42 -16.32
C GLY A 98 6.44 7.11 -17.09
N CYS A 99 5.49 7.73 -16.41
CA CYS A 99 4.41 8.46 -17.06
C CYS A 99 3.99 9.64 -16.20
N SER A 100 3.28 10.58 -16.82
CA SER A 100 2.81 11.78 -16.12
C SER A 100 1.55 11.45 -15.31
N LEU A 101 1.60 11.71 -14.02
CA LEU A 101 0.50 11.37 -13.10
C LEU A 101 0.20 12.52 -12.16
N SER A 102 -1.06 12.61 -11.75
CA SER A 102 -1.50 13.49 -10.68
C SER A 102 -1.97 12.65 -9.50
N ILE A 103 -1.71 13.13 -8.30
CA ILE A 103 -2.08 12.45 -7.07
C ILE A 103 -3.06 13.31 -6.29
N GLN A 104 -4.13 12.70 -5.81
CA GLN A 104 -5.04 13.31 -4.85
C GLN A 104 -4.81 12.68 -3.49
N GLU A 105 -4.74 13.51 -2.45
CA GLU A 105 -4.60 13.04 -1.09
C GLU A 105 -5.84 13.40 -0.29
N ASN A 106 -6.35 12.44 0.50
CA ASN A 106 -7.49 12.68 1.38
C ASN A 106 -7.34 11.77 2.59
N SER A 107 -7.36 12.36 3.79
CA SER A 107 -7.23 11.60 5.05
C SER A 107 -6.00 10.70 5.06
N LYS A 108 -4.88 11.21 4.57
CA LYS A 108 -3.60 10.49 4.46
C LYS A 108 -3.65 9.28 3.54
N ARG A 109 -4.66 9.21 2.66
CA ARG A 109 -4.78 8.20 1.61
C ARG A 109 -4.57 8.88 0.27
N TYR A 110 -4.17 8.09 -0.73
CA TYR A 110 -3.77 8.62 -2.04
C TYR A 110 -4.57 7.98 -3.16
N TRP A 111 -4.89 8.76 -4.17
CA TRP A 111 -5.53 8.26 -5.38
C TRP A 111 -4.90 8.93 -6.59
N LEU A 112 -4.95 8.25 -7.73
CA LEU A 112 -4.58 8.88 -8.99
C LEU A 112 -5.74 9.78 -9.41
N ALA A 113 -5.40 11.04 -9.71
CA ALA A 113 -6.39 12.02 -10.15
C ALA A 113 -6.40 12.05 -11.67
N GLY A 114 -6.87 11.07 -12.26
CA GLY A 114 -7.01 10.96 -13.65
C GLY A 114 -5.84 11.39 -14.44
N LYS A 115 -5.39 11.24 -14.94
CA LYS A 115 -4.39 11.52 -15.60
C LYS A 115 -4.28 12.54 -16.47
N GLY A 116 -3.72 12.90 -16.31
CA GLY A 116 -3.67 13.96 -17.07
C GLY A 116 -3.49 13.71 -18.48
N THR A 117 -4.18 13.61 -19.09
CA THR A 117 -3.81 13.54 -20.38
C THR A 117 -4.45 14.53 -21.12
N LYS A 118 -4.61 14.76 -21.09
CA LYS A 118 -5.06 15.25 -21.61
C LYS A 118 -4.74 15.43 -22.26
N GLY A 119 -4.96 15.21 -22.49
CA GLY A 119 -4.73 15.19 -22.78
C GLY A 119 -4.45 15.40 -22.85
#